data_2f86f904757826f9a67747735f8a13e6
#
_entry.id   2f86f904757826f9a67747735f8a13e6
#
_cell.length_a   1.000
_cell.length_b   1.000
_cell.length_c   1.000
_cell.angle_alpha   90.00
_cell.angle_beta   90.00
_cell.angle_gamma   90.00
#
_symmetry.space_group_name_H-M   'P 1'
#
loop_
_entity.id
_entity.type
_entity.pdbx_description
1 polymer ?
#
loop_
_entity_poly.entity_id
_entity_poly.type
_entity_poly.pdbx_seq_one_letter_code
_entity_poly.pdbx_strand_id
1 'polypeptide(L)'
;MKLQAAVVALLALTAMPSARTEETAAMTRSSPVLTYEDVRKVAPALEAYTQNRLLGDVWKRPGLAPRDRSIVTLAALIARNQTIEMPYHFNLALDNGVKPREISEIITHLAFYAGWANAMSAVAVAKDVFAARDVGAAQLPVVSVTPLPLDEAGEAQRAAFVQDQFGASFRGVVQYTTDVLFRDLWLRPDLAPRDRSLVTVSALIANGQMAQLTPHLNRAMDNGLTQTEASEAITQLAFYVGWPNVFSAMPVAKDVFAKRPH
;
A
#
# COMPACT_ATOMS: atom_id res chain seq x y z
N MET A 1 -71.54 35.35 48.52
CA MET A 1 -72.27 34.97 47.28
C MET A 1 -71.29 34.39 46.31
N LYS A 2 -71.70 33.22 45.79
CA LYS A 2 -71.08 32.43 44.71
C LYS A 2 -69.89 31.60 45.05
N LEU A 3 -70.17 30.33 45.35
CA LEU A 3 -69.25 29.18 45.28
C LEU A 3 -68.70 29.00 43.86
N GLN A 4 -67.41 28.63 43.81
CA GLN A 4 -66.91 27.92 42.65
C GLN A 4 -66.25 26.65 43.12
N ALA A 5 -66.76 25.55 42.58
CA ALA A 5 -66.30 24.18 42.82
C ALA A 5 -64.96 23.93 42.14
N ALA A 6 -64.04 23.34 42.86
CA ALA A 6 -62.78 22.83 42.31
C ALA A 6 -62.99 21.41 41.83
N VAL A 7 -62.77 21.18 40.54
CA VAL A 7 -62.74 19.85 39.93
C VAL A 7 -61.32 19.30 40.05
N VAL A 8 -61.18 18.21 40.81
CA VAL A 8 -59.92 17.46 40.92
C VAL A 8 -59.86 16.51 39.71
N ALA A 9 -58.95 16.79 38.81
CA ALA A 9 -58.64 15.85 37.70
C ALA A 9 -57.58 14.86 38.18
N LEU A 10 -57.97 13.59 38.21
CA LEU A 10 -57.13 12.45 38.49
C LEU A 10 -56.32 12.11 37.20
N LEU A 11 -55.02 12.42 37.20
CA LEU A 11 -54.11 12.05 36.15
C LEU A 11 -53.68 10.58 36.35
N ALA A 12 -54.17 9.70 35.49
CA ALA A 12 -53.70 8.33 35.40
C ALA A 12 -52.32 8.32 34.76
N LEU A 13 -51.29 7.92 35.47
CA LEU A 13 -49.97 7.62 34.94
C LEU A 13 -50.04 6.28 34.14
N THR A 14 -50.12 6.38 32.84
CA THR A 14 -49.89 5.23 31.96
C THR A 14 -48.37 5.05 31.83
N ALA A 15 -47.88 3.94 32.39
CA ALA A 15 -46.48 3.49 32.20
C ALA A 15 -46.27 3.20 30.70
N MET A 16 -45.37 3.96 30.09
CA MET A 16 -44.87 3.64 28.75
C MET A 16 -43.94 2.43 28.83
N PRO A 17 -44.01 1.47 27.92
CA PRO A 17 -43.06 0.38 27.88
C PRO A 17 -41.67 0.91 27.50
N SER A 18 -40.72 0.51 28.31
CA SER A 18 -39.27 0.73 28.12
C SER A 18 -38.90 0.33 26.68
N ALA A 19 -38.37 1.28 25.91
CA ALA A 19 -37.77 1.00 24.62
C ALA A 19 -36.60 0.01 24.84
N ARG A 20 -36.77 -1.21 24.33
CA ARG A 20 -35.67 -2.14 24.14
C ARG A 20 -34.65 -1.46 23.24
N THR A 21 -33.51 -1.13 23.80
CA THR A 21 -32.32 -0.87 23.02
C THR A 21 -32.03 -2.14 22.20
N GLU A 22 -32.38 -2.14 20.94
CA GLU A 22 -31.87 -3.06 19.96
C GLU A 22 -30.36 -2.78 19.86
N GLU A 23 -29.60 -3.58 20.56
CA GLU A 23 -28.18 -3.71 20.39
C GLU A 23 -27.96 -4.20 18.96
N THR A 24 -27.70 -3.24 18.06
CA THR A 24 -27.31 -3.53 16.68
C THR A 24 -25.98 -4.25 16.79
N ALA A 25 -26.03 -5.58 16.86
CA ALA A 25 -24.87 -6.41 16.64
C ALA A 25 -24.33 -6.05 15.26
N ALA A 26 -23.31 -5.21 15.23
CA ALA A 26 -22.50 -4.99 14.07
C ALA A 26 -21.94 -6.36 13.65
N MET A 27 -22.62 -6.99 12.68
CA MET A 27 -22.07 -8.16 12.02
C MET A 27 -20.75 -7.71 11.37
N THR A 28 -19.66 -7.89 12.08
CA THR A 28 -18.33 -7.91 11.51
C THR A 28 -18.33 -9.07 10.52
N ARG A 29 -18.62 -8.76 9.26
CA ARG A 29 -18.35 -9.67 8.15
C ARG A 29 -16.83 -9.78 8.08
N SER A 30 -16.26 -10.75 8.78
CA SER A 30 -14.93 -11.23 8.44
C SER A 30 -15.02 -11.69 7.00
N SER A 31 -14.27 -11.06 6.10
CA SER A 31 -14.16 -11.56 4.73
C SER A 31 -13.74 -13.03 4.81
N PRO A 32 -14.44 -13.94 4.14
CA PRO A 32 -14.07 -15.34 4.19
C PRO A 32 -12.62 -15.48 3.72
N VAL A 33 -11.79 -16.10 4.54
CA VAL A 33 -10.42 -16.44 4.15
C VAL A 33 -10.53 -17.48 3.03
N LEU A 34 -10.17 -17.07 1.81
CA LEU A 34 -10.20 -17.95 0.64
C LEU A 34 -9.11 -19.03 0.80
N THR A 35 -9.49 -20.29 0.72
CA THR A 35 -8.56 -21.42 0.77
C THR A 35 -8.20 -21.91 -0.64
N TYR A 36 -7.06 -22.58 -0.80
CA TYR A 36 -6.71 -23.23 -2.07
C TYR A 36 -7.73 -24.31 -2.48
N GLU A 37 -8.43 -24.92 -1.53
CA GLU A 37 -9.50 -25.86 -1.85
C GLU A 37 -10.70 -25.14 -2.46
N ASP A 38 -11.04 -23.94 -1.99
CA ASP A 38 -12.10 -23.14 -2.59
C ASP A 38 -11.72 -22.72 -4.02
N VAL A 39 -10.48 -22.31 -4.23
CA VAL A 39 -9.97 -21.99 -5.59
C VAL A 39 -10.07 -23.21 -6.48
N ARG A 40 -9.66 -24.39 -6.01
CA ARG A 40 -9.72 -25.64 -6.78
C ARG A 40 -11.13 -26.02 -7.17
N LYS A 41 -12.11 -25.82 -6.28
CA LYS A 41 -13.53 -26.11 -6.56
C LYS A 41 -14.13 -25.20 -7.62
N VAL A 42 -13.69 -23.94 -7.68
CA VAL A 42 -14.25 -22.90 -8.58
C VAL A 42 -13.44 -22.78 -9.86
N ALA A 43 -12.11 -22.81 -9.76
CA ALA A 43 -11.17 -22.56 -10.85
C ALA A 43 -9.95 -23.50 -10.76
N PRO A 44 -10.10 -24.80 -11.05
CA PRO A 44 -9.06 -25.80 -10.85
C PRO A 44 -7.76 -25.51 -11.64
N ALA A 45 -7.87 -24.92 -12.83
CA ALA A 45 -6.70 -24.52 -13.59
C ALA A 45 -5.94 -23.35 -12.91
N LEU A 46 -6.66 -22.39 -12.31
CA LEU A 46 -6.03 -21.29 -11.54
C LEU A 46 -5.26 -21.84 -10.35
N GLU A 47 -5.84 -22.77 -9.61
CA GLU A 47 -5.15 -23.41 -8.49
C GLU A 47 -3.86 -24.12 -8.95
N ALA A 48 -3.92 -24.87 -10.04
CA ALA A 48 -2.76 -25.55 -10.60
C ALA A 48 -1.67 -24.55 -11.06
N TYR A 49 -2.02 -23.44 -11.69
CA TYR A 49 -1.07 -22.37 -12.03
C TYR A 49 -0.50 -21.69 -10.78
N THR A 50 -1.32 -21.49 -9.75
CA THR A 50 -0.85 -20.91 -8.47
C THR A 50 0.23 -21.80 -7.86
N GLN A 51 -0.02 -23.11 -7.73
CA GLN A 51 0.94 -24.03 -7.12
C GLN A 51 2.19 -24.25 -7.98
N ASN A 52 2.02 -24.50 -9.28
CA ASN A 52 3.12 -24.96 -10.12
C ASN A 52 3.91 -23.80 -10.73
N ARG A 53 3.28 -22.68 -11.06
CA ARG A 53 3.94 -21.54 -11.71
C ARG A 53 4.22 -20.39 -10.76
N LEU A 54 3.19 -19.88 -10.08
CA LEU A 54 3.39 -18.73 -9.21
C LEU A 54 4.28 -19.10 -8.01
N LEU A 55 3.85 -20.02 -7.16
CA LEU A 55 4.57 -20.40 -5.95
C LEU A 55 5.73 -21.38 -6.23
N GLY A 56 5.53 -22.29 -7.20
CA GLY A 56 6.48 -23.33 -7.52
C GLY A 56 7.68 -22.87 -8.36
N ASP A 57 7.53 -21.80 -9.13
CA ASP A 57 8.54 -21.28 -10.06
C ASP A 57 8.84 -19.80 -9.78
N VAL A 58 7.91 -18.88 -10.04
CA VAL A 58 8.14 -17.42 -10.00
C VAL A 58 8.70 -16.96 -8.65
N TRP A 59 8.13 -17.43 -7.55
CA TRP A 59 8.64 -17.09 -6.20
C TRP A 59 10.03 -17.64 -5.89
N LYS A 60 10.50 -18.63 -6.65
CA LYS A 60 11.79 -19.30 -6.47
C LYS A 60 12.86 -18.85 -7.46
N ARG A 61 12.50 -17.98 -8.42
CA ARG A 61 13.45 -17.52 -9.44
C ARG A 61 14.61 -16.77 -8.78
N PRO A 62 15.88 -17.00 -9.24
CA PRO A 62 17.02 -16.22 -8.80
C PRO A 62 16.91 -14.76 -9.28
N GLY A 63 17.76 -13.88 -8.77
CA GLY A 63 17.86 -12.50 -9.21
C GLY A 63 16.96 -11.50 -8.46
N LEU A 64 15.99 -11.97 -7.66
CA LEU A 64 15.26 -11.14 -6.68
C LEU A 64 15.02 -11.95 -5.40
N ALA A 65 15.47 -11.43 -4.28
CA ALA A 65 15.35 -12.09 -2.99
C ALA A 65 13.86 -12.29 -2.59
N PRO A 66 13.51 -13.34 -1.82
CA PRO A 66 12.13 -13.55 -1.33
C PRO A 66 11.57 -12.35 -0.58
N ARG A 67 12.40 -11.63 0.19
CA ARG A 67 12.04 -10.39 0.87
C ARG A 67 11.60 -9.31 -0.13
N ASP A 68 12.37 -9.11 -1.18
CA ASP A 68 12.07 -8.09 -2.19
C ASP A 68 10.85 -8.47 -3.04
N ARG A 69 10.65 -9.76 -3.33
CA ARG A 69 9.41 -10.26 -3.95
C ARG A 69 8.19 -9.94 -3.11
N SER A 70 8.31 -10.05 -1.78
CA SER A 70 7.25 -9.65 -0.87
C SER A 70 6.96 -8.15 -0.91
N ILE A 71 8.01 -7.30 -0.94
CA ILE A 71 7.85 -5.84 -1.07
C ILE A 71 7.14 -5.48 -2.38
N VAL A 72 7.57 -6.06 -3.51
CA VAL A 72 6.94 -5.86 -4.83
C VAL A 72 5.47 -6.26 -4.80
N THR A 73 5.17 -7.43 -4.24
CA THR A 73 3.80 -7.95 -4.17
C THR A 73 2.92 -7.10 -3.27
N LEU A 74 3.39 -6.73 -2.07
CA LEU A 74 2.64 -5.84 -1.17
C LEU A 74 2.36 -4.49 -1.82
N ALA A 75 3.35 -3.91 -2.50
CA ALA A 75 3.17 -2.65 -3.21
C ALA A 75 2.07 -2.74 -4.29
N ALA A 76 2.06 -3.82 -5.06
CA ALA A 76 1.05 -4.08 -6.09
C ALA A 76 -0.35 -4.28 -5.49
N LEU A 77 -0.47 -5.09 -4.44
CA LEU A 77 -1.76 -5.38 -3.80
C LEU A 77 -2.35 -4.13 -3.14
N ILE A 78 -1.53 -3.34 -2.44
CA ILE A 78 -1.97 -2.10 -1.81
C ILE A 78 -2.37 -1.09 -2.88
N ALA A 79 -1.54 -0.90 -3.93
CA ALA A 79 -1.83 0.04 -4.99
C ALA A 79 -3.14 -0.26 -5.72
N ARG A 80 -3.51 -1.54 -5.84
CA ARG A 80 -4.74 -1.99 -6.50
C ARG A 80 -5.87 -2.32 -5.53
N ASN A 81 -5.70 -2.08 -4.24
CA ASN A 81 -6.70 -2.37 -3.20
C ASN A 81 -7.19 -3.83 -3.18
N GLN A 82 -6.28 -4.79 -3.33
CA GLN A 82 -6.58 -6.22 -3.37
C GLN A 82 -6.61 -6.83 -1.95
N THR A 83 -7.58 -6.43 -1.14
CA THR A 83 -7.64 -6.73 0.30
C THR A 83 -7.80 -8.22 0.61
N ILE A 84 -8.34 -9.03 -0.30
CA ILE A 84 -8.50 -10.49 -0.11
C ILE A 84 -7.14 -11.19 -0.03
N GLU A 85 -6.16 -10.77 -0.84
CA GLU A 85 -4.84 -11.37 -0.89
C GLU A 85 -3.87 -10.79 0.16
N MET A 86 -4.15 -9.59 0.67
CA MET A 86 -3.25 -8.89 1.60
C MET A 86 -2.93 -9.68 2.87
N PRO A 87 -3.87 -10.36 3.57
CA PRO A 87 -3.55 -11.08 4.82
C PRO A 87 -2.48 -12.15 4.62
N TYR A 88 -2.57 -12.94 3.55
CA TYR A 88 -1.57 -13.94 3.21
C TYR A 88 -0.21 -13.29 2.92
N HIS A 89 -0.19 -12.25 2.10
CA HIS A 89 1.06 -11.61 1.68
C HIS A 89 1.72 -10.76 2.75
N PHE A 90 0.97 -10.17 3.69
CA PHE A 90 1.56 -9.54 4.89
C PHE A 90 2.27 -10.56 5.78
N ASN A 91 1.63 -11.72 6.02
CA ASN A 91 2.27 -12.80 6.75
C ASN A 91 3.52 -13.31 6.03
N LEU A 92 3.43 -13.57 4.73
CA LEU A 92 4.57 -14.03 3.92
C LEU A 92 5.72 -13.01 3.90
N ALA A 93 5.41 -11.72 3.87
CA ALA A 93 6.41 -10.65 3.94
C ALA A 93 7.17 -10.68 5.27
N LEU A 94 6.47 -10.84 6.39
CA LEU A 94 7.08 -10.98 7.71
C LEU A 94 7.95 -12.25 7.78
N ASP A 95 7.47 -13.38 7.25
CA ASP A 95 8.21 -14.64 7.19
C ASP A 95 9.47 -14.53 6.29
N ASN A 96 9.42 -13.75 5.23
CA ASN A 96 10.55 -13.45 4.35
C ASN A 96 11.48 -12.34 4.89
N GLY A 97 11.26 -11.85 6.11
CA GLY A 97 12.13 -10.92 6.81
C GLY A 97 11.87 -9.44 6.54
N VAL A 98 10.75 -9.07 5.92
CA VAL A 98 10.27 -7.67 5.91
C VAL A 98 9.83 -7.31 7.32
N LYS A 99 10.39 -6.26 7.88
CA LYS A 99 10.12 -5.88 9.28
C LYS A 99 8.76 -5.16 9.39
N PRO A 100 8.08 -5.23 10.55
CA PRO A 100 6.83 -4.50 10.77
C PRO A 100 6.94 -3.00 10.47
N ARG A 101 8.06 -2.36 10.86
CA ARG A 101 8.32 -0.95 10.56
C ARG A 101 8.43 -0.66 9.07
N GLU A 102 9.02 -1.58 8.30
CA GLU A 102 9.11 -1.44 6.84
C GLU A 102 7.74 -1.58 6.19
N ILE A 103 6.90 -2.52 6.65
CA ILE A 103 5.50 -2.65 6.19
C ILE A 103 4.71 -1.37 6.48
N SER A 104 4.86 -0.82 7.68
CA SER A 104 4.22 0.46 8.05
C SER A 104 4.66 1.61 7.13
N GLU A 105 5.95 1.69 6.82
CA GLU A 105 6.48 2.71 5.88
C GLU A 105 6.04 2.47 4.43
N ILE A 106 5.90 1.21 3.98
CA ILE A 106 5.32 0.88 2.67
C ILE A 106 3.89 1.40 2.57
N ILE A 107 3.06 1.14 3.58
CA ILE A 107 1.66 1.62 3.62
C ILE A 107 1.64 3.14 3.60
N THR A 108 2.45 3.79 4.45
CA THR A 108 2.56 5.25 4.53
C THR A 108 2.98 5.86 3.19
N HIS A 109 3.99 5.29 2.55
CA HIS A 109 4.49 5.73 1.25
C HIS A 109 3.41 5.61 0.15
N LEU A 110 2.68 4.51 0.15
CA LEU A 110 1.64 4.26 -0.85
C LEU A 110 0.38 5.10 -0.66
N ALA A 111 0.17 5.76 0.49
CA ALA A 111 -0.86 6.78 0.61
C ALA A 111 -0.64 7.91 -0.41
N PHE A 112 0.62 8.26 -0.69
CA PHE A 112 0.98 9.30 -1.65
C PHE A 112 1.05 8.81 -3.10
N TYR A 113 1.40 7.55 -3.35
CA TYR A 113 1.57 7.01 -4.71
C TYR A 113 0.38 6.20 -5.23
N ALA A 114 -0.47 5.71 -4.34
CA ALA A 114 -1.63 4.91 -4.71
C ALA A 114 -2.96 5.45 -4.16
N GLY A 115 -2.89 6.51 -3.35
CA GLY A 115 -4.04 7.17 -2.77
C GLY A 115 -4.36 6.74 -1.33
N TRP A 116 -4.89 7.68 -0.57
CA TRP A 116 -5.12 7.55 0.88
C TRP A 116 -6.05 6.39 1.24
N ALA A 117 -7.13 6.19 0.45
CA ALA A 117 -8.09 5.14 0.70
C ALA A 117 -7.48 3.73 0.58
N ASN A 118 -6.57 3.52 -0.39
CA ASN A 118 -5.86 2.25 -0.55
C ASN A 118 -4.94 1.96 0.64
N ALA A 119 -4.23 2.98 1.13
CA ALA A 119 -3.41 2.86 2.32
C ALA A 119 -4.25 2.55 3.57
N MET A 120 -5.40 3.19 3.75
CA MET A 120 -6.31 2.92 4.87
C MET A 120 -6.89 1.50 4.82
N SER A 121 -7.20 0.98 3.62
CA SER A 121 -7.60 -0.42 3.45
C SER A 121 -6.46 -1.39 3.86
N ALA A 122 -5.22 -1.06 3.50
CA ALA A 122 -4.05 -1.85 3.91
C ALA A 122 -3.83 -1.79 5.43
N VAL A 123 -4.02 -0.63 6.07
CA VAL A 123 -3.97 -0.49 7.54
C VAL A 123 -4.99 -1.41 8.22
N ALA A 124 -6.23 -1.46 7.70
CA ALA A 124 -7.28 -2.29 8.26
C ALA A 124 -6.89 -3.78 8.26
N VAL A 125 -6.24 -4.26 7.19
CA VAL A 125 -5.73 -5.64 7.10
C VAL A 125 -4.49 -5.83 7.97
N ALA A 126 -3.51 -4.92 7.88
CA ALA A 126 -2.25 -5.03 8.63
C ALA A 126 -2.47 -5.04 10.14
N LYS A 127 -3.46 -4.30 10.65
CA LYS A 127 -3.84 -4.29 12.06
C LYS A 127 -4.10 -5.70 12.60
N ASP A 128 -4.87 -6.50 11.88
CA ASP A 128 -5.24 -7.85 12.33
C ASP A 128 -4.04 -8.81 12.21
N VAL A 129 -3.24 -8.69 11.15
CA VAL A 129 -1.99 -9.46 10.99
C VAL A 129 -0.98 -9.12 12.08
N PHE A 130 -0.78 -7.85 12.38
CA PHE A 130 0.16 -7.41 13.42
C PHE A 130 -0.29 -7.88 14.81
N ALA A 131 -1.59 -7.80 15.10
CA ALA A 131 -2.12 -8.36 16.36
C ALA A 131 -1.89 -9.86 16.47
N ALA A 132 -2.10 -10.63 15.40
CA ALA A 132 -1.87 -12.09 15.38
C ALA A 132 -0.39 -12.49 15.47
N ARG A 133 0.53 -11.56 15.15
CA ARG A 133 2.00 -11.74 15.20
C ARG A 133 2.66 -11.06 16.40
N ASP A 134 1.89 -10.58 17.37
CA ASP A 134 2.38 -9.89 18.57
C ASP A 134 3.30 -8.70 18.23
N VAL A 135 3.01 -7.97 17.14
CA VAL A 135 3.75 -6.78 16.75
C VAL A 135 3.38 -5.62 17.67
N GLY A 136 4.30 -5.23 18.54
CA GLY A 136 4.14 -4.11 19.46
C GLY A 136 4.61 -2.76 18.89
N ALA A 137 4.21 -1.68 19.56
CA ALA A 137 4.54 -0.30 19.15
C ALA A 137 6.04 -0.04 18.98
N ALA A 138 6.90 -0.70 19.74
CA ALA A 138 8.36 -0.59 19.62
C ALA A 138 8.93 -1.12 18.28
N GLN A 139 8.16 -1.93 17.56
CA GLN A 139 8.53 -2.47 16.27
C GLN A 139 8.03 -1.60 15.10
N LEU A 140 7.27 -0.55 15.37
CA LEU A 140 6.72 0.37 14.39
C LEU A 140 7.57 1.65 14.29
N PRO A 141 7.49 2.40 13.18
CA PRO A 141 8.14 3.69 13.05
C PRO A 141 7.60 4.70 14.06
N VAL A 142 8.46 5.59 14.53
CA VAL A 142 8.00 6.77 15.26
C VAL A 142 7.46 7.82 14.30
N VAL A 143 6.55 8.67 14.79
CA VAL A 143 5.94 9.73 13.96
C VAL A 143 7.00 10.74 13.52
N SER A 144 7.76 11.28 14.49
CA SER A 144 8.83 12.23 14.23
C SER A 144 10.17 11.50 14.16
N VAL A 145 10.78 11.47 12.98
CA VAL A 145 12.06 10.82 12.70
C VAL A 145 13.14 11.86 12.43
N THR A 146 14.40 11.48 12.64
CA THR A 146 15.54 12.19 12.05
C THR A 146 15.61 11.80 10.57
N PRO A 147 15.43 12.75 9.64
CA PRO A 147 15.40 12.41 8.22
C PRO A 147 16.78 11.94 7.74
N LEU A 148 16.76 11.11 6.70
CA LEU A 148 17.97 10.78 5.93
C LEU A 148 18.52 12.04 5.27
N PRO A 149 19.85 12.09 4.99
CA PRO A 149 20.46 13.20 4.26
C PRO A 149 19.77 13.43 2.90
N LEU A 150 19.45 14.70 2.60
CA LEU A 150 18.91 15.10 1.31
C LEU A 150 20.06 15.36 0.33
N ASP A 151 19.93 14.87 -0.90
CA ASP A 151 20.69 15.38 -2.04
C ASP A 151 20.13 16.76 -2.42
N GLU A 152 20.69 17.82 -1.84
CA GLU A 152 20.21 19.19 -2.05
C GLU A 152 20.31 19.64 -3.52
N ALA A 153 21.35 19.19 -4.25
CA ALA A 153 21.53 19.56 -5.65
C ALA A 153 20.49 18.87 -6.55
N GLY A 154 20.29 17.58 -6.39
CA GLY A 154 19.27 16.82 -7.12
C GLY A 154 17.85 17.28 -6.81
N GLU A 155 17.58 17.59 -5.53
CA GLU A 155 16.26 18.09 -5.12
C GLU A 155 16.01 19.52 -5.65
N ALA A 156 17.00 20.40 -5.64
CA ALA A 156 16.86 21.73 -6.23
C ALA A 156 16.56 21.66 -7.74
N GLN A 157 17.24 20.77 -8.48
CA GLN A 157 16.99 20.55 -9.90
C GLN A 157 15.57 20.00 -10.14
N ARG A 158 15.14 18.99 -9.38
CA ARG A 158 13.77 18.42 -9.45
C ARG A 158 12.72 19.51 -9.17
N ALA A 159 12.90 20.26 -8.06
CA ALA A 159 11.97 21.28 -7.63
C ALA A 159 11.86 22.42 -8.68
N ALA A 160 12.97 22.86 -9.22
CA ALA A 160 13.00 23.87 -10.28
C ALA A 160 12.24 23.41 -11.53
N PHE A 161 12.48 22.17 -11.97
CA PHE A 161 11.76 21.58 -13.11
C PHE A 161 10.24 21.55 -12.88
N VAL A 162 9.79 21.04 -11.71
CA VAL A 162 8.35 20.95 -11.39
C VAL A 162 7.73 22.34 -11.24
N GLN A 163 8.46 23.29 -10.65
CA GLN A 163 8.01 24.69 -10.52
C GLN A 163 7.85 25.34 -11.89
N ASP A 164 8.81 25.17 -12.78
CA ASP A 164 8.76 25.73 -14.15
C ASP A 164 7.57 25.18 -14.94
N GLN A 165 7.38 23.87 -14.92
CA GLN A 165 6.34 23.20 -15.70
C GLN A 165 4.92 23.41 -15.14
N PHE A 166 4.75 23.50 -13.82
CA PHE A 166 3.44 23.40 -13.18
C PHE A 166 3.13 24.50 -12.16
N GLY A 167 4.13 25.25 -11.71
CA GLY A 167 3.99 26.21 -10.59
C GLY A 167 2.94 27.28 -10.80
N ALA A 168 2.77 27.75 -12.05
CA ALA A 168 1.78 28.77 -12.39
C ALA A 168 0.33 28.28 -12.19
N SER A 169 0.05 27.00 -12.48
CA SER A 169 -1.31 26.44 -12.51
C SER A 169 -1.64 25.56 -11.28
N PHE A 170 -0.63 24.91 -10.68
CA PHE A 170 -0.84 23.86 -9.67
C PHE A 170 -0.03 24.11 -8.39
N ARG A 171 -0.02 25.35 -7.90
CA ARG A 171 0.81 25.80 -6.76
C ARG A 171 0.76 24.86 -5.55
N GLY A 172 -0.42 24.41 -5.11
CA GLY A 172 -0.57 23.53 -3.97
C GLY A 172 0.10 22.18 -4.19
N VAL A 173 -0.10 21.55 -5.35
CA VAL A 173 0.55 20.28 -5.69
C VAL A 173 2.07 20.43 -5.71
N VAL A 174 2.58 21.48 -6.33
CA VAL A 174 4.03 21.76 -6.40
C VAL A 174 4.63 21.96 -5.01
N GLN A 175 3.96 22.74 -4.16
CA GLN A 175 4.37 22.95 -2.77
C GLN A 175 4.45 21.62 -2.00
N TYR A 176 3.35 20.84 -1.95
CA TYR A 176 3.34 19.57 -1.22
C TYR A 176 4.27 18.52 -1.81
N THR A 177 4.54 18.57 -3.12
CA THR A 177 5.54 17.70 -3.74
C THR A 177 6.93 17.99 -3.17
N THR A 178 7.27 19.25 -2.96
CA THR A 178 8.56 19.63 -2.37
C THR A 178 8.58 19.41 -0.86
N ASP A 179 7.64 20.02 -0.13
CA ASP A 179 7.74 20.13 1.33
C ASP A 179 7.42 18.79 2.03
N VAL A 180 6.46 18.03 1.50
CA VAL A 180 5.98 16.80 2.14
C VAL A 180 6.50 15.55 1.44
N LEU A 181 6.40 15.48 0.10
CA LEU A 181 6.77 14.25 -0.59
C LEU A 181 8.29 14.04 -0.57
N PHE A 182 9.10 14.99 -1.07
CA PHE A 182 10.55 14.78 -1.24
C PHE A 182 11.40 15.22 -0.05
N ARG A 183 10.96 16.23 0.72
CA ARG A 183 11.71 16.71 1.90
C ARG A 183 11.30 16.08 3.23
N ASP A 184 10.25 15.23 3.24
CA ASP A 184 9.82 14.49 4.41
C ASP A 184 9.67 13.00 4.10
N LEU A 185 8.62 12.58 3.39
CA LEU A 185 8.28 11.17 3.17
C LEU A 185 9.45 10.34 2.59
N TRP A 186 10.13 10.85 1.56
CA TRP A 186 11.26 10.16 0.94
C TRP A 186 12.50 10.06 1.84
N LEU A 187 12.58 10.87 2.88
CA LEU A 187 13.70 10.90 3.82
C LEU A 187 13.45 10.11 5.11
N ARG A 188 12.29 9.48 5.26
CA ARG A 188 12.00 8.66 6.44
C ARG A 188 12.88 7.40 6.46
N PRO A 189 13.62 7.12 7.57
CA PRO A 189 14.71 6.14 7.58
C PRO A 189 14.26 4.68 7.71
N ASP A 190 13.03 4.43 8.19
CA ASP A 190 12.55 3.07 8.51
C ASP A 190 12.18 2.22 7.27
N LEU A 191 12.34 2.77 6.07
CA LEU A 191 12.36 2.03 4.80
C LEU A 191 13.56 2.54 3.98
N ALA A 192 14.49 1.66 3.67
CA ALA A 192 15.69 2.03 2.92
C ALA A 192 15.36 2.69 1.57
N PRO A 193 16.16 3.68 1.10
CA PRO A 193 15.88 4.40 -0.17
C PRO A 193 15.69 3.46 -1.37
N ARG A 194 16.47 2.37 -1.46
CA ARG A 194 16.33 1.33 -2.48
C ARG A 194 14.93 0.68 -2.42
N ASP A 195 14.51 0.26 -1.23
CA ASP A 195 13.24 -0.44 -1.04
C ASP A 195 12.05 0.51 -1.25
N ARG A 196 12.16 1.76 -0.80
CA ARG A 196 11.18 2.82 -1.07
C ARG A 196 10.99 3.05 -2.57
N SER A 197 12.10 3.03 -3.31
CA SER A 197 12.08 3.13 -4.77
C SER A 197 11.45 1.89 -5.43
N LEU A 198 11.76 0.69 -4.93
CA LEU A 198 11.16 -0.56 -5.41
C LEU A 198 9.64 -0.57 -5.20
N VAL A 199 9.17 -0.10 -4.04
CA VAL A 199 7.73 0.11 -3.76
C VAL A 199 7.10 1.06 -4.78
N THR A 200 7.75 2.21 -5.04
CA THR A 200 7.24 3.21 -5.97
C THR A 200 7.12 2.66 -7.39
N VAL A 201 8.19 2.06 -7.91
CA VAL A 201 8.21 1.44 -9.25
C VAL A 201 7.12 0.38 -9.37
N SER A 202 6.98 -0.47 -8.37
CA SER A 202 5.95 -1.53 -8.35
C SER A 202 4.53 -0.96 -8.37
N ALA A 203 4.26 0.08 -7.58
CA ALA A 203 2.96 0.74 -7.54
C ALA A 203 2.63 1.47 -8.85
N LEU A 204 3.60 2.14 -9.47
CA LEU A 204 3.42 2.81 -10.76
C LEU A 204 3.06 1.80 -11.86
N ILE A 205 3.77 0.66 -11.92
CA ILE A 205 3.46 -0.42 -12.86
C ILE A 205 2.08 -1.01 -12.57
N ALA A 206 1.76 -1.24 -11.29
CA ALA A 206 0.47 -1.78 -10.88
C ALA A 206 -0.72 -0.91 -11.32
N ASN A 207 -0.55 0.40 -11.26
CA ASN A 207 -1.58 1.38 -11.61
C ASN A 207 -1.49 1.89 -13.07
N GLY A 208 -0.60 1.34 -13.90
CA GLY A 208 -0.46 1.75 -15.30
C GLY A 208 0.12 3.14 -15.50
N GLN A 209 0.86 3.69 -14.52
CA GLN A 209 1.39 5.06 -14.52
C GLN A 209 2.77 5.15 -15.22
N MET A 210 2.81 4.79 -16.50
CA MET A 210 4.07 4.66 -17.25
C MET A 210 4.79 5.99 -17.47
N ALA A 211 4.07 7.11 -17.53
CA ALA A 211 4.67 8.44 -17.69
C ALA A 211 5.60 8.83 -16.52
N GLN A 212 5.32 8.32 -15.31
CA GLN A 212 6.12 8.54 -14.13
C GLN A 212 7.22 7.47 -13.92
N LEU A 213 7.20 6.38 -14.70
CA LEU A 213 8.08 5.25 -14.46
C LEU A 213 9.56 5.59 -14.71
N THR A 214 9.88 6.33 -15.79
CA THR A 214 11.27 6.67 -16.14
C THR A 214 12.04 7.33 -14.99
N PRO A 215 11.58 8.46 -14.39
CA PRO A 215 12.33 9.12 -13.31
C PRO A 215 12.42 8.24 -12.06
N HIS A 216 11.38 7.48 -11.73
CA HIS A 216 11.38 6.63 -10.55
C HIS A 216 12.24 5.37 -10.71
N LEU A 217 12.30 4.77 -11.89
CA LEU A 217 13.19 3.65 -12.15
C LEU A 217 14.66 4.10 -12.14
N ASN A 218 14.98 5.27 -12.71
CA ASN A 218 16.32 5.86 -12.57
C ASN A 218 16.69 6.04 -11.10
N ARG A 219 15.83 6.67 -10.30
CA ARG A 219 16.05 6.83 -8.85
C ARG A 219 16.23 5.49 -8.14
N ALA A 220 15.46 4.46 -8.51
CA ALA A 220 15.61 3.13 -7.94
C ALA A 220 17.00 2.55 -8.20
N MET A 221 17.52 2.68 -9.40
CA MET A 221 18.86 2.23 -9.76
C MET A 221 19.95 3.09 -9.11
N ASP A 222 19.76 4.40 -8.98
CA ASP A 222 20.67 5.28 -8.22
C ASP A 222 20.73 4.90 -6.74
N ASN A 223 19.62 4.43 -6.20
CA ASN A 223 19.52 3.90 -4.83
C ASN A 223 20.00 2.44 -4.69
N GLY A 224 20.55 1.84 -5.73
CA GLY A 224 21.19 0.51 -5.70
C GLY A 224 20.32 -0.66 -6.17
N LEU A 225 19.15 -0.41 -6.78
CA LEU A 225 18.39 -1.48 -7.46
C LEU A 225 19.13 -1.86 -8.76
N THR A 226 19.51 -3.11 -8.89
CA THR A 226 20.17 -3.59 -10.11
C THR A 226 19.18 -3.80 -11.24
N GLN A 227 19.67 -3.82 -12.48
CA GLN A 227 18.87 -4.15 -13.66
C GLN A 227 18.23 -5.54 -13.54
N THR A 228 18.97 -6.53 -13.03
CA THR A 228 18.46 -7.88 -12.80
C THR A 228 17.30 -7.88 -11.82
N GLU A 229 17.43 -7.20 -10.68
CA GLU A 229 16.37 -7.10 -9.68
C GLU A 229 15.14 -6.37 -10.23
N ALA A 230 15.33 -5.27 -10.97
CA ALA A 230 14.24 -4.56 -11.63
C ALA A 230 13.50 -5.45 -12.65
N SER A 231 14.22 -6.23 -13.44
CA SER A 231 13.64 -7.17 -14.42
C SER A 231 12.86 -8.28 -13.72
N GLU A 232 13.37 -8.82 -12.62
CA GLU A 232 12.68 -9.84 -11.83
C GLU A 232 11.47 -9.27 -11.08
N ALA A 233 11.52 -8.01 -10.61
CA ALA A 233 10.36 -7.33 -10.06
C ALA A 233 9.24 -7.18 -11.10
N ILE A 234 9.57 -6.81 -12.34
CA ILE A 234 8.62 -6.74 -13.45
C ILE A 234 8.06 -8.14 -13.77
N THR A 235 8.88 -9.18 -13.73
CA THR A 235 8.43 -10.59 -13.90
C THR A 235 7.45 -10.99 -12.81
N GLN A 236 7.73 -10.67 -11.54
CA GLN A 236 6.84 -10.90 -10.40
C GLN A 236 5.50 -10.19 -10.61
N LEU A 237 5.53 -8.93 -11.02
CA LEU A 237 4.35 -8.11 -11.23
C LEU A 237 3.42 -8.67 -12.32
N ALA A 238 3.91 -9.39 -13.32
CA ALA A 238 3.06 -9.97 -14.36
C ALA A 238 1.93 -10.84 -13.78
N PHE A 239 2.20 -11.53 -12.67
CA PHE A 239 1.25 -12.40 -12.00
C PHE A 239 0.28 -11.68 -11.06
N TYR A 240 0.64 -10.48 -10.58
CA TYR A 240 -0.18 -9.72 -9.61
C TYR A 240 -0.95 -8.56 -10.22
N VAL A 241 -0.45 -7.98 -11.31
CA VAL A 241 -1.07 -6.80 -11.95
C VAL A 241 -1.53 -7.06 -13.38
N GLY A 242 -1.22 -8.25 -13.91
CA GLY A 242 -1.58 -8.69 -15.26
C GLY A 242 -0.58 -8.26 -16.32
N TRP A 243 -0.48 -9.08 -17.37
CA TRP A 243 0.44 -8.92 -18.49
C TRP A 243 0.34 -7.56 -19.20
N PRO A 244 -0.84 -6.97 -19.46
CA PRO A 244 -0.92 -5.69 -20.16
C PRO A 244 -0.15 -4.56 -19.48
N ASN A 245 -0.22 -4.47 -18.14
CA ASN A 245 0.53 -3.46 -17.37
C ASN A 245 2.04 -3.66 -17.50
N VAL A 246 2.49 -4.91 -17.43
CA VAL A 246 3.90 -5.26 -17.55
C VAL A 246 4.41 -5.00 -18.98
N PHE A 247 3.66 -5.38 -20.01
CA PHE A 247 4.02 -5.07 -21.38
C PHE A 247 4.09 -3.56 -21.67
N SER A 248 3.30 -2.76 -21.00
CA SER A 248 3.40 -1.31 -21.08
C SER A 248 4.64 -0.75 -20.35
N ALA A 249 5.08 -1.42 -19.27
CA ALA A 249 6.26 -1.01 -18.50
C ALA A 249 7.59 -1.42 -19.17
N MET A 250 7.63 -2.57 -19.85
CA MET A 250 8.85 -3.15 -20.41
C MET A 250 9.59 -2.22 -21.38
N PRO A 251 8.95 -1.52 -22.35
CA PRO A 251 9.63 -0.57 -23.20
C PRO A 251 10.29 0.57 -22.42
N VAL A 252 9.59 1.11 -21.41
CA VAL A 252 10.12 2.18 -20.57
C VAL A 252 11.34 1.69 -19.77
N ALA A 253 11.25 0.52 -19.18
CA ALA A 253 12.36 -0.07 -18.43
C ALA A 253 13.56 -0.35 -19.35
N LYS A 254 13.33 -0.91 -20.54
CA LYS A 254 14.39 -1.13 -21.55
C LYS A 254 15.12 0.15 -21.91
N ASP A 255 14.38 1.25 -22.12
CA ASP A 255 14.96 2.56 -22.45
C ASP A 255 15.81 3.14 -21.31
N VAL A 256 15.38 2.92 -20.05
CA VAL A 256 16.17 3.30 -18.87
C VAL A 256 17.44 2.46 -18.80
N PHE A 257 17.34 1.15 -18.94
CA PHE A 257 18.50 0.24 -18.87
C PHE A 257 19.55 0.55 -19.96
N ALA A 258 19.10 0.82 -21.19
CA ALA A 258 19.99 1.12 -22.33
C ALA A 258 20.81 2.42 -22.14
N LYS A 259 20.37 3.34 -21.29
CA LYS A 259 21.05 4.61 -21.02
C LYS A 259 21.99 4.57 -19.82
N ARG A 260 22.06 3.44 -19.13
CA ARG A 260 22.91 3.28 -17.94
C ARG A 260 24.10 2.38 -18.25
N PRO A 261 25.31 2.73 -17.75
CA PRO A 261 26.46 1.84 -17.88
C PRO A 261 26.20 0.54 -17.12
N HIS A 262 26.67 -0.56 -17.68
CA HIS A 262 26.61 -1.89 -17.08
C HIS A 262 27.61 -2.02 -15.93
#